data_201e5ef4809ecbf52acac093c5d256f7
#
_entry.id   201e5ef4809ecbf52acac093c5d256f7
#
_cell.length_a   1.000
_cell.length_b   1.000
_cell.length_c   1.000
_cell.angle_alpha   90.00
_cell.angle_beta   90.00
_cell.angle_gamma   90.00
#
_symmetry.space_group_name_H-M   'P 1'
#
loop_
_entity.id
_entity.type
_entity.pdbx_description
1 polymer ?
#
loop_
_entity_poly.entity_id
_entity_poly.type
_entity_poly.pdbx_seq_one_letter_code
_entity_poly.pdbx_strand_id
1 'polypeptide(L)'
;QVYSKKGNFLYQISNKGNGPKDYLEIATFTATNTSIYALDNYTHKISQYNINTGEFIKKTDIPFTAWDMEAFDDNDFIFSCLNNNPEASINTNPINYSVWRTNNNWEFTHFYLPFEQGYTEFYGKPRYFTRSNNSIIFHALKYNGYFILEKHGNPSFSSIIFNNPLPKNHSYRLMDVNKNHWQFLAETPFKINGYGIFEISSSGESEQLFSVDSSHKIYRNSSTNAKYLPINIIGTTNDSFIGYINDDYNLYQNLVRYGFKKAVHPICAGCRIQ
;
A
#
# COMPACT_ATOMS: atom_id res chain seq x y z
N GLN A 1 2.58 -15.12 6.70
CA GLN A 1 1.59 -16.20 6.71
C GLN A 1 0.69 -16.09 5.50
N VAL A 2 0.36 -17.22 4.87
CA VAL A 2 -0.50 -17.30 3.69
C VAL A 2 -1.73 -18.14 4.01
N TYR A 3 -2.87 -17.64 3.58
CA TYR A 3 -4.17 -18.26 3.83
C TYR A 3 -4.93 -18.43 2.51
N SER A 4 -5.77 -19.46 2.42
CA SER A 4 -6.71 -19.61 1.32
C SER A 4 -7.80 -18.54 1.37
N LYS A 5 -8.54 -18.35 0.27
CA LYS A 5 -9.73 -17.47 0.24
C LYS A 5 -10.81 -17.84 1.27
N LYS A 6 -10.77 -19.04 1.82
CA LYS A 6 -11.67 -19.53 2.88
C LYS A 6 -11.12 -19.29 4.28
N GLY A 7 -9.95 -18.66 4.42
CA GLY A 7 -9.27 -18.41 5.69
C GLY A 7 -8.48 -19.60 6.26
N ASN A 8 -8.32 -20.69 5.52
CA ASN A 8 -7.49 -21.79 5.97
C ASN A 8 -6.00 -21.43 5.82
N PHE A 9 -5.22 -21.66 6.86
CA PHE A 9 -3.77 -21.53 6.81
C PHE A 9 -3.20 -22.49 5.77
N LEU A 10 -2.29 -21.98 4.94
CA LEU A 10 -1.59 -22.76 3.92
C LEU A 10 -0.14 -22.98 4.31
N TYR A 11 0.61 -21.89 4.49
CA TYR A 11 2.02 -21.94 4.87
C TYR A 11 2.48 -20.60 5.43
N GLN A 12 3.72 -20.59 5.93
CA GLN A 12 4.40 -19.40 6.44
C GLN A 12 5.79 -19.30 5.84
N ILE A 13 6.17 -18.07 5.46
CA ILE A 13 7.55 -17.71 5.15
C ILE A 13 8.09 -16.97 6.37
N SER A 14 9.08 -17.54 7.07
CA SER A 14 9.59 -16.99 8.33
C SER A 14 11.11 -17.16 8.48
N ASN A 15 11.84 -17.12 7.38
CA ASN A 15 13.27 -17.35 7.36
C ASN A 15 14.03 -16.04 7.67
N LYS A 16 13.88 -15.52 8.91
CA LYS A 16 14.66 -14.37 9.37
C LYS A 16 16.01 -14.85 9.89
N GLY A 17 17.10 -14.35 9.32
CA GLY A 17 18.46 -14.75 9.70
C GLY A 17 19.51 -14.27 8.71
N ASN A 18 20.73 -14.81 8.82
CA ASN A 18 21.90 -14.47 8.00
C ASN A 18 22.25 -15.55 6.96
N GLY A 19 21.44 -16.58 6.84
CA GLY A 19 21.69 -17.67 5.90
C GLY A 19 21.40 -17.26 4.45
N PRO A 20 21.83 -18.06 3.47
CA PRO A 20 21.70 -17.73 2.05
C PRO A 20 20.22 -17.63 1.57
N LYS A 21 19.31 -18.27 2.30
CA LYS A 21 17.86 -18.22 2.02
C LYS A 21 17.09 -17.27 2.96
N ASP A 22 17.78 -16.68 3.94
CA ASP A 22 17.16 -15.87 4.97
C ASP A 22 17.08 -14.40 4.52
N TYR A 23 16.18 -13.64 5.11
CA TYR A 23 16.10 -12.19 5.02
C TYR A 23 16.43 -11.55 6.37
N LEU A 24 16.99 -10.35 6.37
CA LEU A 24 17.20 -9.58 7.60
C LEU A 24 15.94 -8.82 7.99
N GLU A 25 15.35 -8.12 7.04
CA GLU A 25 14.15 -7.34 7.25
C GLU A 25 13.34 -7.27 5.95
N ILE A 26 12.05 -7.56 6.02
CA ILE A 26 11.15 -7.37 4.87
C ILE A 26 10.53 -5.99 4.98
N ALA A 27 10.90 -5.09 4.07
CA ALA A 27 10.31 -3.77 3.94
C ALA A 27 8.90 -3.87 3.34
N THR A 28 8.76 -4.64 2.28
CA THR A 28 7.49 -4.87 1.59
C THR A 28 7.52 -6.18 0.82
N PHE A 29 6.36 -6.61 0.36
CA PHE A 29 6.24 -7.77 -0.52
C PHE A 29 5.12 -7.55 -1.55
N THR A 30 5.25 -8.22 -2.68
CA THR A 30 4.20 -8.32 -3.69
C THR A 30 4.02 -9.77 -4.14
N ALA A 31 2.90 -10.07 -4.75
CA ALA A 31 2.59 -11.40 -5.26
C ALA A 31 2.08 -11.34 -6.69
N THR A 32 2.54 -12.27 -7.50
CA THR A 32 2.05 -12.53 -8.85
C THR A 32 1.22 -13.82 -8.88
N ASN A 33 0.90 -14.32 -10.05
CA ASN A 33 0.20 -15.61 -10.17
C ASN A 33 1.08 -16.81 -9.83
N THR A 34 2.41 -16.68 -9.84
CA THR A 34 3.35 -17.79 -9.66
C THR A 34 4.25 -17.62 -8.43
N SER A 35 4.50 -16.39 -8.01
CA SER A 35 5.54 -16.09 -7.04
C SER A 35 5.15 -15.02 -6.02
N ILE A 36 5.78 -15.08 -4.86
CA ILE A 36 5.84 -14.01 -3.88
C ILE A 36 7.25 -13.42 -3.94
N TYR A 37 7.34 -12.11 -4.03
CA TYR A 37 8.59 -11.35 -4.01
C TYR A 37 8.65 -10.53 -2.73
N ALA A 38 9.69 -10.71 -1.93
CA ALA A 38 9.91 -9.98 -0.69
C ALA A 38 11.16 -9.11 -0.82
N LEU A 39 10.99 -7.81 -0.63
CA LEU A 39 12.07 -6.82 -0.64
C LEU A 39 12.70 -6.73 0.73
N ASP A 40 13.97 -7.09 0.82
CA ASP A 40 14.84 -6.81 1.96
C ASP A 40 15.63 -5.53 1.65
N ASN A 41 15.11 -4.42 2.13
CA ASN A 41 15.70 -3.11 1.88
C ASN A 41 17.05 -2.91 2.60
N TYR A 42 17.27 -3.62 3.69
CA TYR A 42 18.50 -3.54 4.45
C TYR A 42 19.70 -4.17 3.72
N THR A 43 19.43 -5.26 3.01
CA THR A 43 20.46 -5.98 2.24
C THR A 43 20.43 -5.67 0.75
N HIS A 44 19.51 -4.86 0.27
CA HIS A 44 19.29 -4.56 -1.14
C HIS A 44 19.06 -5.84 -1.97
N LYS A 45 18.16 -6.70 -1.49
CA LYS A 45 17.86 -7.98 -2.13
C LYS A 45 16.37 -8.21 -2.27
N ILE A 46 16.01 -8.97 -3.29
CA ILE A 46 14.67 -9.51 -3.46
C ILE A 46 14.74 -11.03 -3.36
N SER A 47 13.96 -11.58 -2.44
CA SER A 47 13.75 -13.02 -2.30
C SER A 47 12.47 -13.42 -3.02
N GLN A 48 12.55 -14.45 -3.85
CA GLN A 48 11.42 -15.03 -4.57
C GLN A 48 11.03 -16.37 -3.96
N TYR A 49 9.73 -16.57 -3.77
CA TYR A 49 9.14 -17.80 -3.23
C TYR A 49 8.02 -18.28 -4.14
N ASN A 50 7.81 -19.59 -4.19
CA ASN A 50 6.67 -20.17 -4.90
C ASN A 50 5.36 -19.81 -4.20
N ILE A 51 4.38 -19.29 -4.93
CA ILE A 51 3.11 -18.81 -4.33
C ILE A 51 2.25 -19.93 -3.77
N ASN A 52 2.38 -21.15 -4.28
CA ASN A 52 1.55 -22.27 -3.84
C ASN A 52 2.14 -23.01 -2.64
N THR A 53 3.47 -23.06 -2.51
CA THR A 53 4.18 -23.84 -1.50
C THR A 53 4.91 -23.01 -0.46
N GLY A 54 5.22 -21.74 -0.76
CA GLY A 54 6.08 -20.90 0.07
C GLY A 54 7.56 -21.27 0.00
N GLU A 55 7.94 -22.22 -0.88
CA GLU A 55 9.32 -22.63 -1.03
C GLU A 55 10.17 -21.53 -1.64
N PHE A 56 11.37 -21.36 -1.09
CA PHE A 56 12.36 -20.41 -1.60
C PHE A 56 12.83 -20.83 -2.99
N ILE A 57 12.81 -19.88 -3.93
CA ILE A 57 13.27 -20.09 -5.31
C ILE A 57 14.68 -19.50 -5.48
N LYS A 58 14.81 -18.20 -5.28
CA LYS A 58 16.09 -17.49 -5.42
C LYS A 58 16.10 -16.18 -4.62
N LYS A 59 17.30 -15.65 -4.41
CA LYS A 59 17.55 -14.31 -3.90
C LYS A 59 18.45 -13.58 -4.89
N THR A 60 18.12 -12.33 -5.20
CA THR A 60 18.84 -11.55 -6.20
C THR A 60 19.16 -10.17 -5.62
N ASP A 61 20.38 -9.69 -5.87
CA ASP A 61 20.75 -8.31 -5.55
C ASP A 61 20.05 -7.35 -6.49
N ILE A 62 19.63 -6.19 -5.94
CA ILE A 62 19.08 -5.10 -6.72
C ILE A 62 20.03 -3.88 -6.68
N PRO A 63 20.19 -3.16 -7.80
CA PRO A 63 21.16 -2.05 -7.89
C PRO A 63 20.60 -0.71 -7.38
N PHE A 64 19.55 -0.74 -6.55
CA PHE A 64 18.87 0.44 -6.04
C PHE A 64 18.27 0.22 -4.65
N THR A 65 17.95 1.31 -3.96
CA THR A 65 17.15 1.28 -2.73
C THR A 65 15.69 1.58 -3.07
N ALA A 66 14.77 0.78 -2.51
CA ALA A 66 13.34 1.02 -2.61
C ALA A 66 12.67 0.84 -1.25
N TRP A 67 11.59 1.60 -1.01
CA TRP A 67 10.78 1.51 0.20
C TRP A 67 9.53 0.68 0.00
N ASP A 68 9.01 0.70 -1.23
CA ASP A 68 7.84 -0.09 -1.58
C ASP A 68 7.97 -0.65 -3.00
N MET A 69 7.28 -1.75 -3.23
CA MET A 69 7.32 -2.52 -4.46
C MET A 69 5.95 -3.09 -4.77
N GLU A 70 5.57 -3.07 -6.04
CA GLU A 70 4.44 -3.82 -6.55
C GLU A 70 4.81 -4.46 -7.90
N ALA A 71 4.06 -5.46 -8.36
CA ALA A 71 4.33 -6.16 -9.62
C ALA A 71 3.10 -6.18 -10.51
N PHE A 72 3.26 -5.94 -11.80
CA PHE A 72 2.20 -6.23 -12.78
C PHE A 72 2.15 -7.72 -13.08
N ASP A 73 3.31 -8.35 -13.20
CA ASP A 73 3.52 -9.79 -13.35
C ASP A 73 4.96 -10.17 -12.97
N ASP A 74 5.38 -11.41 -13.28
CA ASP A 74 6.73 -11.93 -12.96
C ASP A 74 7.88 -11.28 -13.76
N ASN A 75 7.57 -10.41 -14.71
CA ASN A 75 8.57 -9.73 -15.57
C ASN A 75 8.50 -8.21 -15.46
N ASP A 76 7.61 -7.66 -14.65
CA ASP A 76 7.32 -6.23 -14.65
C ASP A 76 6.99 -5.73 -13.25
N PHE A 77 7.94 -5.01 -12.67
CA PHE A 77 7.91 -4.53 -11.29
C PHE A 77 7.95 -3.02 -11.25
N ILE A 78 7.30 -2.44 -10.27
CA ILE A 78 7.35 -1.02 -9.98
C ILE A 78 7.81 -0.78 -8.55
N PHE A 79 8.63 0.22 -8.38
CA PHE A 79 9.26 0.58 -7.11
C PHE A 79 9.05 2.04 -6.79
N SER A 80 9.08 2.37 -5.51
CA SER A 80 9.13 3.75 -5.04
C SER A 80 10.19 3.96 -3.96
N CYS A 81 10.75 5.17 -3.97
CA CYS A 81 11.57 5.70 -2.90
C CYS A 81 11.32 7.20 -2.80
N LEU A 82 10.71 7.64 -1.71
CA LEU A 82 10.32 9.04 -1.52
C LEU A 82 11.28 9.83 -0.63
N ASN A 83 12.11 9.13 0.14
CA ASN A 83 13.12 9.74 0.98
C ASN A 83 14.47 9.68 0.28
N ASN A 84 14.84 10.78 -0.37
CA ASN A 84 16.23 10.99 -0.70
C ASN A 84 16.88 11.67 0.51
N ASN A 85 17.44 10.91 1.41
CA ASN A 85 18.46 11.44 2.28
C ASN A 85 19.74 11.55 1.43
N PRO A 86 20.17 12.75 1.02
CA PRO A 86 21.40 12.89 0.23
C PRO A 86 22.65 12.43 0.99
N GLU A 87 22.55 12.28 2.32
CA GLU A 87 23.59 11.71 3.16
C GLU A 87 23.50 10.18 3.30
N ALA A 88 22.34 9.59 3.07
CA ALA A 88 22.18 8.12 3.02
C ALA A 88 22.64 7.58 1.67
N SER A 89 23.82 8.02 1.28
CA SER A 89 24.70 7.49 0.27
C SER A 89 24.08 7.14 -1.08
N ILE A 90 24.54 7.91 -1.99
CA ILE A 90 25.52 7.21 -2.76
C ILE A 90 24.88 6.12 -3.58
N ASN A 91 24.47 6.51 -4.79
CA ASN A 91 24.38 5.63 -5.95
C ASN A 91 23.34 4.51 -5.97
N THR A 92 22.32 4.50 -5.13
CA THR A 92 21.40 3.38 -5.08
C THR A 92 20.00 3.67 -5.61
N ASN A 93 19.71 4.93 -5.93
CA ASN A 93 18.44 5.27 -6.60
C ASN A 93 18.68 5.62 -8.06
N PRO A 94 17.77 5.26 -8.95
CA PRO A 94 17.75 5.85 -10.28
C PRO A 94 17.59 7.34 -10.10
N ILE A 95 18.66 8.04 -10.38
CA ILE A 95 18.89 9.44 -10.07
C ILE A 95 17.67 10.26 -10.50
N ASN A 96 17.04 10.96 -9.55
CA ASN A 96 15.97 11.94 -9.73
C ASN A 96 14.54 11.45 -9.99
N TYR A 97 14.18 10.22 -9.67
CA TYR A 97 12.80 9.75 -9.80
C TYR A 97 12.28 9.09 -8.53
N SER A 98 11.03 9.40 -8.16
CA SER A 98 10.37 8.81 -7.00
C SER A 98 9.74 7.46 -7.29
N VAL A 99 9.45 7.16 -8.55
CA VAL A 99 8.84 5.92 -9.01
C VAL A 99 9.54 5.45 -10.29
N TRP A 100 9.83 4.17 -10.38
CA TRP A 100 10.43 3.56 -11.57
C TRP A 100 9.95 2.13 -11.78
N ARG A 101 10.14 1.62 -12.99
CA ARG A 101 9.86 0.22 -13.35
C ARG A 101 11.13 -0.52 -13.74
N THR A 102 11.10 -1.82 -13.51
CA THR A 102 12.16 -2.74 -13.95
C THR A 102 11.55 -4.00 -14.57
N ASN A 103 12.38 -4.68 -15.35
CA ASN A 103 12.11 -6.07 -15.73
C ASN A 103 12.52 -7.04 -14.59
N ASN A 104 12.44 -8.35 -14.84
CA ASN A 104 12.80 -9.41 -13.89
C ASN A 104 14.32 -9.60 -13.67
N ASN A 105 15.15 -8.90 -14.44
CA ASN A 105 16.60 -8.79 -14.23
C ASN A 105 16.97 -7.53 -13.42
N TRP A 106 15.97 -6.79 -12.96
CA TRP A 106 16.11 -5.52 -12.24
C TRP A 106 16.70 -4.38 -13.07
N GLU A 107 16.64 -4.49 -14.39
CA GLU A 107 17.04 -3.43 -15.33
C GLU A 107 15.91 -2.41 -15.44
N PHE A 108 16.26 -1.12 -15.39
CA PHE A 108 15.29 -0.03 -15.50
C PHE A 108 14.63 0.02 -16.87
N THR A 109 13.31 0.05 -16.88
CA THR A 109 12.52 0.15 -18.12
C THR A 109 11.85 1.50 -18.28
N HIS A 110 11.36 2.09 -17.19
CA HIS A 110 10.68 3.37 -17.18
C HIS A 110 10.96 4.14 -15.89
N PHE A 111 10.89 5.47 -15.98
CA PHE A 111 11.00 6.38 -14.86
C PHE A 111 9.79 7.30 -14.82
N TYR A 112 9.23 7.48 -13.62
CA TYR A 112 8.06 8.31 -13.40
C TYR A 112 8.29 9.24 -12.22
N LEU A 113 7.61 10.39 -12.22
CA LEU A 113 7.54 11.31 -11.10
C LEU A 113 8.93 11.77 -10.65
N PRO A 114 9.49 12.80 -11.32
CA PRO A 114 10.77 13.37 -10.94
C PRO A 114 10.83 13.67 -9.45
N PHE A 115 11.98 13.40 -8.87
CA PHE A 115 12.23 13.67 -7.46
C PHE A 115 12.32 15.19 -7.22
N GLU A 116 11.62 15.69 -6.22
CA GLU A 116 11.71 17.10 -5.82
C GLU A 116 12.74 17.25 -4.71
N GLN A 117 13.81 17.98 -5.01
CA GLN A 117 14.87 18.23 -4.04
C GLN A 117 14.31 18.99 -2.83
N GLY A 118 14.66 18.53 -1.62
CA GLY A 118 14.23 19.16 -0.37
C GLY A 118 12.85 18.73 0.12
N TYR A 119 12.14 17.86 -0.60
CA TYR A 119 10.90 17.28 -0.10
C TYR A 119 11.19 16.06 0.79
N THR A 120 10.62 16.07 1.99
CA THR A 120 10.62 14.91 2.90
C THR A 120 9.19 14.68 3.37
N GLU A 121 8.71 13.44 3.28
CA GLU A 121 7.41 13.11 3.85
C GLU A 121 7.44 13.17 5.37
N PHE A 122 6.48 13.88 5.95
CA PHE A 122 6.36 14.05 7.40
C PHE A 122 5.63 12.89 8.09
N TYR A 123 5.02 12.02 7.30
CA TYR A 123 4.23 10.89 7.77
C TYR A 123 4.66 9.63 7.03
N GLY A 124 5.19 8.66 7.78
CA GLY A 124 5.56 7.38 7.21
C GLY A 124 4.32 6.54 6.92
N LYS A 125 4.21 6.06 5.70
CA LYS A 125 3.14 5.15 5.29
C LYS A 125 3.64 3.72 5.27
N PRO A 126 2.76 2.75 5.60
CA PRO A 126 3.11 1.34 5.47
C PRO A 126 3.26 0.90 4.01
N ARG A 127 2.63 1.63 3.06
CA ARG A 127 2.71 1.36 1.62
C ARG A 127 2.45 2.58 0.77
N TYR A 128 3.11 2.63 -0.38
CA TYR A 128 2.93 3.66 -1.41
C TYR A 128 2.13 3.15 -2.60
N PHE A 129 2.02 1.84 -2.75
CA PHE A 129 1.27 1.19 -3.80
C PHE A 129 0.08 0.39 -3.27
N THR A 130 -1.01 0.37 -4.05
CA THR A 130 -2.10 -0.59 -3.89
C THR A 130 -2.49 -1.13 -5.26
N ARG A 131 -2.91 -2.38 -5.30
CA ARG A 131 -3.37 -3.00 -6.53
C ARG A 131 -4.84 -2.71 -6.77
N SER A 132 -5.20 -2.41 -8.02
CA SER A 132 -6.56 -2.19 -8.49
C SER A 132 -6.78 -2.92 -9.81
N ASN A 133 -7.31 -4.14 -9.76
CA ASN A 133 -7.46 -4.98 -10.96
C ASN A 133 -6.13 -5.10 -11.74
N ASN A 134 -6.07 -4.53 -12.95
CA ASN A 134 -4.91 -4.56 -13.83
C ASN A 134 -4.00 -3.32 -13.68
N SER A 135 -4.33 -2.39 -12.78
CA SER A 135 -3.55 -1.19 -12.53
C SER A 135 -2.98 -1.17 -11.10
N ILE A 136 -1.98 -0.34 -10.92
CA ILE A 136 -1.37 -0.08 -9.62
C ILE A 136 -1.64 1.38 -9.29
N ILE A 137 -2.12 1.65 -8.08
CA ILE A 137 -2.32 3.00 -7.58
C ILE A 137 -1.12 3.40 -6.77
N PHE A 138 -0.60 4.59 -7.02
CA PHE A 138 0.49 5.21 -6.27
C PHE A 138 0.02 6.51 -5.63
N HIS A 139 0.40 6.72 -4.38
CA HIS A 139 0.18 7.99 -3.70
C HIS A 139 1.39 8.38 -2.85
N ALA A 140 1.73 9.66 -2.91
CA ALA A 140 2.65 10.34 -1.99
C ALA A 140 1.97 11.59 -1.43
N LEU A 141 2.28 11.95 -0.18
CA LEU A 141 1.56 13.02 0.56
C LEU A 141 1.61 14.39 -0.12
N LYS A 142 2.66 14.67 -0.90
CA LYS A 142 2.79 15.91 -1.65
C LYS A 142 1.73 16.12 -2.73
N TYR A 143 1.01 15.05 -3.09
CA TYR A 143 -0.03 15.12 -4.11
C TYR A 143 -1.41 15.11 -3.46
N ASN A 144 -2.23 16.10 -3.80
CA ASN A 144 -3.65 16.08 -3.46
C ASN A 144 -4.41 15.16 -4.43
N GLY A 145 -4.14 13.86 -4.34
CA GLY A 145 -4.66 12.87 -5.25
C GLY A 145 -3.74 11.65 -5.34
N TYR A 146 -3.93 10.85 -6.37
CA TYR A 146 -3.17 9.62 -6.60
C TYR A 146 -2.94 9.39 -8.08
N PHE A 147 -1.92 8.62 -8.40
CA PHE A 147 -1.62 8.18 -9.76
C PHE A 147 -2.16 6.78 -10.00
N ILE A 148 -2.67 6.56 -11.20
CA ILE A 148 -3.05 5.25 -11.71
C ILE A 148 -1.99 4.87 -12.73
N LEU A 149 -1.32 3.76 -12.48
CA LEU A 149 -0.23 3.21 -13.26
C LEU A 149 -0.76 1.97 -13.98
N GLU A 150 -0.84 2.06 -15.29
CA GLU A 150 -1.25 0.94 -16.13
C GLU A 150 -0.01 0.11 -16.53
N LYS A 151 -0.23 -1.14 -16.90
CA LYS A 151 0.86 -1.98 -17.44
C LYS A 151 1.48 -1.37 -18.69
N HIS A 152 0.67 -0.71 -19.49
CA HIS A 152 1.08 -0.01 -20.71
C HIS A 152 0.57 1.44 -20.65
N GLY A 153 1.40 2.38 -21.11
CA GLY A 153 1.05 3.80 -21.15
C GLY A 153 1.68 4.64 -20.02
N ASN A 154 1.32 5.90 -20.01
CA ASN A 154 1.77 6.87 -19.03
C ASN A 154 0.86 6.86 -17.79
N PRO A 155 1.38 7.19 -16.62
CA PRO A 155 0.57 7.39 -15.41
C PRO A 155 -0.52 8.44 -15.65
N SER A 156 -1.73 8.18 -15.19
CA SER A 156 -2.79 9.16 -15.10
C SER A 156 -2.96 9.64 -13.66
N PHE A 157 -3.33 10.90 -13.48
CA PHE A 157 -3.49 11.50 -12.15
C PHE A 157 -4.97 11.76 -11.85
N SER A 158 -5.43 11.28 -10.71
CA SER A 158 -6.76 11.55 -10.15
C SER A 158 -6.63 12.52 -8.98
N SER A 159 -7.12 13.74 -9.15
CA SER A 159 -7.08 14.76 -8.09
C SER A 159 -8.21 14.57 -7.07
N ILE A 160 -7.90 14.90 -5.83
CA ILE A 160 -8.90 15.02 -4.75
C ILE A 160 -8.94 16.50 -4.34
N ILE A 161 -10.15 17.06 -4.27
CA ILE A 161 -10.37 18.42 -3.82
C ILE A 161 -10.68 18.40 -2.33
N PHE A 162 -9.75 18.91 -1.54
CA PHE A 162 -9.93 19.13 -0.10
C PHE A 162 -10.37 20.56 0.16
N ASN A 163 -11.15 20.77 1.20
CA ASN A 163 -11.54 22.12 1.63
C ASN A 163 -10.33 22.93 2.15
N ASN A 164 -9.40 22.25 2.80
CA ASN A 164 -8.17 22.84 3.33
C ASN A 164 -6.98 21.90 3.03
N PRO A 165 -6.49 21.86 1.77
CA PRO A 165 -5.45 20.94 1.36
C PRO A 165 -4.09 21.29 1.96
N LEU A 166 -3.19 20.30 1.99
CA LEU A 166 -1.75 20.57 2.20
C LEU A 166 -1.27 21.59 1.15
N PRO A 167 -0.58 22.66 1.56
CA PRO A 167 0.03 23.60 0.62
C PRO A 167 1.05 22.87 -0.27
N LYS A 168 1.24 23.31 -1.49
CA LYS A 168 2.22 22.72 -2.42
C LYS A 168 3.64 23.21 -2.08
N ASN A 169 4.62 22.37 -2.39
CA ASN A 169 6.06 22.73 -2.41
C ASN A 169 6.71 23.04 -1.07
N HIS A 170 6.27 22.42 0.01
CA HIS A 170 6.92 22.55 1.32
C HIS A 170 7.11 21.19 1.97
N SER A 171 8.14 21.07 2.79
CA SER A 171 8.24 20.00 3.79
C SER A 171 7.49 20.44 5.04
N TYR A 172 6.60 19.62 5.54
CA TYR A 172 5.80 19.91 6.74
C TYR A 172 6.21 19.01 7.89
N ARG A 173 6.06 19.51 9.10
CA ARG A 173 6.02 18.68 10.30
C ARG A 173 4.57 18.35 10.63
N LEU A 174 4.33 17.19 11.20
CA LEU A 174 2.98 16.76 11.61
C LEU A 174 2.30 17.80 12.53
N MET A 175 3.06 18.49 13.38
CA MET A 175 2.56 19.57 14.21
C MET A 175 1.96 20.73 13.40
N ASP A 176 2.58 21.08 12.28
CA ASP A 176 2.11 22.17 11.42
C ASP A 176 0.81 21.77 10.72
N VAL A 177 0.72 20.51 10.30
CA VAL A 177 -0.48 19.93 9.69
C VAL A 177 -1.65 19.98 10.66
N ASN A 178 -1.45 19.54 11.90
CA ASN A 178 -2.48 19.52 12.93
C ASN A 178 -2.91 20.95 13.32
N LYS A 179 -1.96 21.85 13.51
CA LYS A 179 -2.24 23.25 13.87
C LYS A 179 -3.07 23.98 12.82
N ASN A 180 -2.83 23.71 11.56
CA ASN A 180 -3.52 24.37 10.45
C ASN A 180 -4.74 23.59 9.96
N HIS A 181 -5.06 22.44 10.55
CA HIS A 181 -6.18 21.57 10.15
C HIS A 181 -6.15 21.20 8.66
N TRP A 182 -4.96 21.03 8.10
CA TRP A 182 -4.83 20.63 6.71
C TRP A 182 -5.33 19.21 6.49
N GLN A 183 -6.03 19.02 5.39
CA GLN A 183 -6.58 17.75 4.97
C GLN A 183 -5.67 17.10 3.92
N PHE A 184 -5.47 15.81 4.06
CA PHE A 184 -4.67 15.03 3.11
C PHE A 184 -5.12 13.58 3.07
N LEU A 185 -4.76 12.91 1.98
CA LEU A 185 -4.94 11.47 1.83
C LEU A 185 -3.85 10.77 2.65
N ALA A 186 -4.24 10.12 3.75
CA ALA A 186 -3.29 9.50 4.68
C ALA A 186 -2.68 8.22 4.11
N GLU A 187 -3.51 7.42 3.43
CA GLU A 187 -3.11 6.14 2.86
C GLU A 187 -3.31 6.10 1.34
N THR A 188 -2.59 5.22 0.68
CA THR A 188 -2.83 4.95 -0.75
C THR A 188 -4.21 4.33 -0.92
N PRO A 189 -5.09 4.88 -1.78
CA PRO A 189 -6.45 4.41 -1.92
C PRO A 189 -6.51 2.98 -2.43
N PHE A 190 -7.52 2.25 -1.99
CA PHE A 190 -7.91 1.00 -2.61
C PHE A 190 -9.08 1.24 -3.55
N LYS A 191 -8.98 0.78 -4.78
CA LYS A 191 -10.05 0.88 -5.78
C LYS A 191 -10.31 -0.46 -6.44
N ILE A 192 -11.59 -0.75 -6.71
CA ILE A 192 -12.00 -1.96 -7.39
C ILE A 192 -13.40 -1.77 -8.01
N ASN A 193 -13.54 -2.07 -9.30
CA ASN A 193 -14.84 -2.14 -9.99
C ASN A 193 -15.78 -0.95 -9.74
N GLY A 194 -15.24 0.29 -9.74
CA GLY A 194 -16.04 1.49 -9.48
C GLY A 194 -16.32 1.77 -8.00
N TYR A 195 -15.66 1.07 -7.09
CA TYR A 195 -15.68 1.35 -5.66
C TYR A 195 -14.30 1.83 -5.22
N GLY A 196 -14.26 2.75 -4.27
CA GLY A 196 -13.02 3.27 -3.72
C GLY A 196 -13.08 3.39 -2.20
N ILE A 197 -11.95 3.14 -1.55
CA ILE A 197 -11.76 3.40 -0.12
C ILE A 197 -10.60 4.36 0.02
N PHE A 198 -10.86 5.46 0.70
CA PHE A 198 -9.92 6.56 0.91
C PHE A 198 -9.81 6.83 2.41
N GLU A 199 -8.61 6.99 2.90
CA GLU A 199 -8.37 7.43 4.26
C GLU A 199 -7.89 8.88 4.23
N ILE A 200 -8.72 9.76 4.78
CA ILE A 200 -8.46 11.20 4.87
C ILE A 200 -8.07 11.51 6.30
N SER A 201 -6.97 12.20 6.49
CA SER A 201 -6.56 12.71 7.80
C SER A 201 -6.72 14.22 7.87
N SER A 202 -7.12 14.70 9.06
CA SER A 202 -7.17 16.11 9.42
C SER A 202 -6.97 16.25 10.92
N SER A 203 -6.02 17.06 11.36
CA SER A 203 -5.80 17.38 12.80
C SER A 203 -5.59 16.17 13.70
N GLY A 204 -4.97 15.10 13.18
CA GLY A 204 -4.74 13.87 13.93
C GLY A 204 -5.94 12.92 13.97
N GLU A 205 -7.05 13.27 13.34
CA GLU A 205 -8.20 12.40 13.14
C GLU A 205 -8.14 11.80 11.73
N SER A 206 -8.49 10.52 11.62
CA SER A 206 -8.63 9.83 10.34
C SER A 206 -10.10 9.50 10.06
N GLU A 207 -10.50 9.67 8.82
CA GLU A 207 -11.83 9.35 8.34
C GLU A 207 -11.73 8.46 7.10
N GLN A 208 -12.45 7.35 7.10
CA GLN A 208 -12.56 6.49 5.93
C GLN A 208 -13.75 6.90 5.08
N LEU A 209 -13.51 7.10 3.80
CA LEU A 209 -14.53 7.40 2.81
C LEU A 209 -14.68 6.23 1.85
N PHE A 210 -15.92 5.77 1.67
CA PHE A 210 -16.26 4.76 0.68
C PHE A 210 -16.97 5.46 -0.49
N SER A 211 -16.38 5.42 -1.67
CA SER A 211 -16.97 5.98 -2.89
C SER A 211 -17.60 4.89 -3.76
N VAL A 212 -18.67 5.27 -4.46
CA VAL A 212 -19.31 4.46 -5.49
C VAL A 212 -19.35 5.30 -6.77
N ASP A 213 -18.44 5.01 -7.70
CA ASP A 213 -18.26 5.83 -8.90
C ASP A 213 -19.53 5.92 -9.75
N SER A 214 -20.29 4.83 -9.91
CA SER A 214 -21.51 4.77 -10.71
C SER A 214 -22.66 5.64 -10.19
N SER A 215 -22.68 5.92 -8.88
CA SER A 215 -23.73 6.71 -8.23
C SER A 215 -23.23 8.06 -7.72
N HIS A 216 -21.94 8.34 -7.83
CA HIS A 216 -21.26 9.51 -7.26
C HIS A 216 -21.53 9.70 -5.75
N LYS A 217 -21.81 8.59 -5.03
CA LYS A 217 -22.10 8.62 -3.62
C LYS A 217 -20.83 8.38 -2.81
N ILE A 218 -20.71 9.11 -1.71
CA ILE A 218 -19.64 8.95 -0.73
C ILE A 218 -20.28 8.64 0.62
N TYR A 219 -19.81 7.59 1.25
CA TYR A 219 -20.21 7.18 2.60
C TYR A 219 -19.03 7.42 3.55
N ARG A 220 -19.33 7.96 4.71
CA ARG A 220 -18.34 8.23 5.75
C ARG A 220 -18.35 7.14 6.81
N ASN A 221 -17.16 6.70 7.18
CA ASN A 221 -16.91 5.88 8.36
C ASN A 221 -15.97 6.66 9.28
N SER A 222 -16.54 7.40 10.21
CA SER A 222 -15.80 8.29 11.12
C SER A 222 -15.85 7.77 12.55
N SER A 223 -14.74 7.90 13.27
CA SER A 223 -14.64 7.53 14.69
C SER A 223 -15.62 8.27 15.60
N THR A 224 -16.13 9.42 15.15
CA THR A 224 -17.17 10.18 15.85
C THR A 224 -18.58 9.63 15.62
N ASN A 225 -18.75 8.69 14.68
CA ASN A 225 -20.03 8.08 14.38
C ASN A 225 -20.29 6.88 15.32
N ALA A 226 -21.45 6.82 15.96
CA ALA A 226 -21.85 5.68 16.81
C ALA A 226 -21.90 4.34 16.07
N LYS A 227 -21.88 4.34 14.73
CA LYS A 227 -21.84 3.15 13.86
C LYS A 227 -20.45 2.92 13.24
N TYR A 228 -19.44 3.58 13.75
CA TYR A 228 -18.07 3.41 13.27
C TYR A 228 -17.60 1.96 13.34
N LEU A 229 -17.05 1.48 12.23
CA LEU A 229 -16.41 0.17 12.12
C LEU A 229 -14.93 0.39 11.81
N PRO A 230 -14.02 0.21 12.76
CA PRO A 230 -12.57 0.36 12.54
C PRO A 230 -12.03 -0.80 11.68
N ILE A 231 -12.28 -0.73 10.39
CA ILE A 231 -11.81 -1.71 9.41
C ILE A 231 -10.49 -1.21 8.82
N ASN A 232 -9.42 -1.98 9.00
CA ASN A 232 -8.14 -1.74 8.37
C ASN A 232 -8.10 -2.48 7.04
N ILE A 233 -8.17 -1.77 5.93
CA ILE A 233 -8.07 -2.37 4.60
C ILE A 233 -6.60 -2.65 4.29
N ILE A 234 -6.31 -3.87 3.88
CA ILE A 234 -4.95 -4.34 3.60
C ILE A 234 -4.74 -4.78 2.14
N GLY A 235 -5.81 -4.91 1.38
CA GLY A 235 -5.71 -5.34 -0.01
C GLY A 235 -7.05 -5.44 -0.71
N THR A 236 -6.98 -5.87 -1.97
CA THR A 236 -8.14 -6.15 -2.82
C THR A 236 -8.01 -7.52 -3.48
N THR A 237 -9.14 -8.10 -3.82
CA THR A 237 -9.26 -9.17 -4.83
C THR A 237 -9.86 -8.57 -6.10
N ASN A 238 -10.24 -9.40 -7.06
CA ASN A 238 -10.91 -8.92 -8.27
C ASN A 238 -12.29 -8.31 -8.02
N ASP A 239 -12.92 -8.63 -6.88
CA ASP A 239 -14.32 -8.28 -6.59
C ASP A 239 -14.55 -7.82 -5.14
N SER A 240 -13.52 -7.76 -4.31
CA SER A 240 -13.70 -7.52 -2.88
C SER A 240 -12.52 -6.77 -2.26
N PHE A 241 -12.80 -5.94 -1.27
CA PHE A 241 -11.78 -5.42 -0.37
C PHE A 241 -11.46 -6.45 0.71
N ILE A 242 -10.18 -6.55 1.07
CA ILE A 242 -9.71 -7.39 2.16
C ILE A 242 -9.31 -6.47 3.30
N GLY A 243 -9.87 -6.71 4.46
CA GLY A 243 -9.57 -5.94 5.66
C GLY A 243 -9.60 -6.82 6.91
N TYR A 244 -9.14 -6.24 8.00
CA TYR A 244 -9.26 -6.82 9.32
C TYR A 244 -9.78 -5.80 10.32
N ILE A 245 -10.35 -6.27 11.40
CA ILE A 245 -10.79 -5.47 12.52
C ILE A 245 -9.93 -5.88 13.71
N ASN A 246 -9.32 -4.91 14.37
CA ASN A 246 -8.61 -5.17 15.61
C ASN A 246 -9.57 -5.74 16.64
N ASP A 247 -9.13 -6.78 17.35
CA ASP A 247 -9.95 -7.57 18.27
C ASP A 247 -10.36 -6.73 19.48
N ASP A 248 -11.50 -6.05 19.35
CA ASP A 248 -12.25 -5.48 20.46
C ASP A 248 -13.55 -6.28 20.59
N TYR A 249 -13.74 -6.95 21.73
CA TYR A 249 -14.93 -7.76 22.01
C TYR A 249 -16.24 -7.00 21.81
N ASN A 250 -16.28 -5.70 22.13
CA ASN A 250 -17.44 -4.85 21.91
C ASN A 250 -17.73 -4.64 20.42
N LEU A 251 -16.70 -4.55 19.62
CA LEU A 251 -16.79 -4.40 18.18
C LEU A 251 -17.35 -5.67 17.53
N TYR A 252 -16.93 -6.85 17.98
CA TYR A 252 -17.46 -8.12 17.53
C TYR A 252 -18.97 -8.25 17.73
N GLN A 253 -19.49 -7.83 18.90
CA GLN A 253 -20.92 -7.82 19.19
C GLN A 253 -21.69 -6.89 18.22
N ASN A 254 -21.10 -5.76 17.84
CA ASN A 254 -21.70 -4.87 16.87
C ASN A 254 -21.71 -5.46 15.45
N LEU A 255 -20.65 -6.13 15.04
CA LEU A 255 -20.58 -6.80 13.73
C LEU A 255 -21.65 -7.90 13.58
N VAL A 256 -21.86 -8.70 14.63
CA VAL A 256 -22.93 -9.72 14.65
C VAL A 256 -24.31 -9.08 14.47
N ARG A 257 -24.55 -7.89 15.06
CA ARG A 257 -25.80 -7.12 14.88
C ARG A 257 -26.00 -6.65 13.44
N TYR A 258 -24.92 -6.43 12.68
CA TYR A 258 -24.98 -6.04 11.26
C TYR A 258 -25.02 -7.22 10.29
N GLY A 259 -25.18 -8.45 10.78
CA GLY A 259 -25.32 -9.64 9.95
C GLY A 259 -24.00 -10.26 9.49
N PHE A 260 -22.85 -9.83 10.01
CA PHE A 260 -21.59 -10.50 9.75
C PHE A 260 -21.59 -11.88 10.42
N LYS A 261 -21.35 -12.92 9.63
CA LYS A 261 -21.25 -14.29 10.18
C LYS A 261 -19.94 -14.46 10.95
N LYS A 262 -20.01 -15.13 12.08
CA LYS A 262 -18.85 -15.46 12.91
C LYS A 262 -17.79 -16.19 12.10
N ALA A 263 -16.63 -15.56 11.88
CA ALA A 263 -15.44 -16.26 11.44
C ALA A 263 -14.88 -17.06 12.63
N VAL A 264 -14.61 -18.33 12.43
CA VAL A 264 -14.22 -19.28 13.52
C VAL A 264 -12.76 -19.06 13.98
N HIS A 265 -12.00 -18.18 13.34
CA HIS A 265 -10.63 -17.81 13.73
C HIS A 265 -10.39 -16.31 13.74
N PRO A 266 -9.70 -15.78 14.76
CA PRO A 266 -9.56 -14.34 15.01
C PRO A 266 -8.58 -13.59 14.08
N ILE A 267 -8.10 -14.16 12.97
CA ILE A 267 -6.99 -13.56 12.23
C ILE A 267 -7.35 -13.10 10.80
N CYS A 268 -8.48 -13.48 10.22
CA CYS A 268 -8.89 -12.96 8.90
C CYS A 268 -10.40 -13.02 8.70
N ALA A 269 -11.09 -11.97 9.05
CA ALA A 269 -12.45 -11.75 8.58
C ALA A 269 -12.39 -11.13 7.18
N GLY A 270 -12.55 -11.91 6.14
CA GLY A 270 -12.84 -11.40 4.81
C GLY A 270 -14.22 -10.74 4.82
N CYS A 271 -14.29 -9.43 4.89
CA CYS A 271 -15.54 -8.70 4.75
C CYS A 271 -15.90 -8.62 3.26
N ARG A 272 -16.93 -9.35 2.84
CA ARG A 272 -17.67 -9.04 1.61
C ARG A 272 -18.62 -7.89 1.91
N ILE A 273 -18.41 -6.75 1.31
CA ILE A 273 -19.44 -5.71 1.21
C ILE A 273 -20.30 -6.11 0.00
N GLN A 274 -21.49 -6.60 0.27
CA GLN A 274 -22.51 -6.84 -0.76
C GLN A 274 -23.30 -5.57 -1.05
#